data_0228599776ce988aece4306e353d0340
#
_entry.id   0228599776ce988aece4306e353d0340
#
_cell.length_a   1.000
_cell.length_b   1.000
_cell.length_c   1.000
_cell.angle_alpha   90.00
_cell.angle_beta   90.00
_cell.angle_gamma   90.00
#
_symmetry.space_group_name_H-M   'P 1'
#
loop_
_entity.id
_entity.type
_entity.pdbx_description
1 polymer ?
#
loop_
_entity_poly.entity_id
_entity_poly.type
_entity_poly.pdbx_seq_one_letter_code
_entity_poly.pdbx_strand_id
1 'polypeptide(L)'
;MVLGTSSGAGKSLMTAALCRVLRRRGETPLPFKGQNMSNNAWVDQAGGEMAYSQALQAWAAGLEPQCAMNPVLLKPQGDSTSEVIHLGQSVGSCRAEHYYRDWFRPGWAAIRQGLRELQADQPGGRLVLEGAGSPVEVNLQSRDLTNLRLAQFLRANCLLVADIERGGVFAQLVGTLQLLRPVERPLIRGLLINRFRGRRELFDEGRRWLESHTGIPVLGVMPWLDELFPPEDSLDLLERRGRKRGAELEIAVLRLPSLSNFSDL
;
A
#
# COMPACT_ATOMS: atom_id res chain seq x y z
N MET A 1 7.18 3.54 7.94
CA MET A 1 5.97 2.85 7.42
C MET A 1 4.97 3.88 6.89
N VAL A 2 4.34 3.63 5.75
CA VAL A 2 3.29 4.50 5.18
C VAL A 2 1.94 3.86 5.47
N LEU A 3 1.12 4.53 6.26
CA LEU A 3 -0.27 4.18 6.59
C LEU A 3 -1.21 5.14 5.86
N GLY A 4 -2.45 4.75 5.64
CA GLY A 4 -3.45 5.63 5.03
C GLY A 4 -4.72 5.71 5.86
N THR A 5 -5.42 6.83 5.83
CA THR A 5 -6.73 6.95 6.48
C THR A 5 -7.81 6.09 5.80
N SER A 6 -7.54 5.64 4.57
CA SER A 6 -8.46 4.79 3.78
C SER A 6 -7.70 4.02 2.69
N SER A 7 -8.40 3.09 2.04
CA SER A 7 -7.96 2.59 0.73
C SER A 7 -7.91 3.75 -0.27
N GLY A 8 -7.00 3.68 -1.23
CA GLY A 8 -6.84 4.74 -2.23
C GLY A 8 -6.25 6.06 -1.74
N ALA A 9 -5.90 6.22 -0.47
CA ALA A 9 -5.28 7.45 0.06
C ALA A 9 -3.92 7.81 -0.59
N GLY A 10 -3.32 6.88 -1.34
CA GLY A 10 -2.05 7.07 -2.04
C GLY A 10 -0.85 6.45 -1.34
N LYS A 11 -1.05 5.46 -0.46
CA LYS A 11 0.03 4.75 0.25
C LYS A 11 1.09 4.22 -0.69
N SER A 12 0.69 3.49 -1.73
CA SER A 12 1.61 2.82 -2.67
C SER A 12 2.49 3.82 -3.41
N LEU A 13 1.91 4.92 -3.89
CA LEU A 13 2.65 6.01 -4.52
C LEU A 13 3.64 6.67 -3.55
N MET A 14 3.19 6.98 -2.33
CA MET A 14 4.08 7.60 -1.32
C MET A 14 5.21 6.65 -0.90
N THR A 15 4.94 5.35 -0.82
CA THR A 15 5.97 4.34 -0.53
C THR A 15 7.00 4.27 -1.66
N ALA A 16 6.56 4.22 -2.92
CA ALA A 16 7.45 4.25 -4.08
C ALA A 16 8.29 5.54 -4.14
N ALA A 17 7.67 6.69 -3.88
CA ALA A 17 8.36 7.98 -3.83
C ALA A 17 9.43 8.01 -2.73
N LEU A 18 9.13 7.50 -1.54
CA LEU A 18 10.11 7.37 -0.44
C LEU A 18 11.26 6.44 -0.81
N CYS A 19 10.98 5.28 -1.43
CA CYS A 19 12.02 4.39 -1.95
C CYS A 19 12.93 5.14 -2.94
N ARG A 20 12.34 5.86 -3.90
CA ARG A 20 13.11 6.62 -4.87
C ARG A 20 13.97 7.72 -4.25
N VAL A 21 13.42 8.45 -3.26
CA VAL A 21 14.16 9.51 -2.55
C VAL A 21 15.31 8.92 -1.74
N LEU A 22 15.09 7.84 -1.01
CA LEU A 22 16.13 7.16 -0.23
C LEU A 22 17.24 6.62 -1.16
N ARG A 23 16.87 5.99 -2.27
CA ARG A 23 17.83 5.52 -3.27
C ARG A 23 18.70 6.64 -3.82
N ARG A 24 18.10 7.80 -4.13
CA ARG A 24 18.84 8.98 -4.60
C ARG A 24 19.78 9.56 -3.55
N ARG A 25 19.57 9.26 -2.29
CA ARG A 25 20.44 9.65 -1.16
C ARG A 25 21.54 8.62 -0.87
N GLY A 26 21.65 7.58 -1.69
CA GLY A 26 22.65 6.53 -1.53
C GLY A 26 22.27 5.45 -0.53
N GLU A 27 21.01 5.42 -0.05
CA GLU A 27 20.51 4.36 0.81
C GLU A 27 20.01 3.17 -0.02
N THR A 28 19.88 2.01 0.61
CA THR A 28 19.26 0.81 0.02
C THR A 28 17.86 0.65 0.64
N PRO A 29 16.80 1.23 0.05
CA PRO A 29 15.45 1.06 0.54
C PRO A 29 14.91 -0.32 0.17
N LEU A 30 14.29 -1.01 1.13
CA LEU A 30 13.66 -2.31 0.99
C LEU A 30 12.15 -2.13 1.10
N PRO A 31 11.39 -2.05 -0.02
CA PRO A 31 9.95 -1.95 0.03
C PRO A 31 9.37 -3.25 0.58
N PHE A 32 8.32 -3.12 1.40
CA PHE A 32 7.69 -4.27 2.01
C PHE A 32 6.23 -4.00 2.34
N LYS A 33 5.35 -4.89 1.92
CA LYS A 33 3.94 -4.91 2.32
C LYS A 33 3.58 -6.31 2.79
N GLY A 34 3.33 -6.45 4.08
CA GLY A 34 3.12 -7.76 4.71
C GLY A 34 2.02 -8.59 4.04
N GLN A 35 0.90 -7.94 3.72
CA GLN A 35 -0.20 -8.56 2.97
C GLN A 35 -0.76 -7.54 1.97
N ASN A 36 -1.05 -7.99 0.76
CA ASN A 36 -1.83 -7.23 -0.21
C ASN A 36 -3.04 -8.04 -0.69
N MET A 37 -4.06 -7.34 -1.16
CA MET A 37 -5.18 -7.91 -1.88
C MET A 37 -5.23 -7.25 -3.25
N SER A 38 -4.97 -8.01 -4.31
CA SER A 38 -4.92 -7.48 -5.66
C SER A 38 -5.09 -8.59 -6.69
N ASN A 39 -5.80 -8.30 -7.76
CA ASN A 39 -5.88 -9.14 -8.96
C ASN A 39 -4.76 -8.82 -9.96
N ASN A 40 -3.96 -7.78 -9.69
CA ASN A 40 -2.86 -7.38 -10.53
C ASN A 40 -1.54 -7.85 -9.91
N ALA A 41 -1.03 -8.97 -10.41
CA ALA A 41 0.19 -9.58 -9.92
C ALA A 41 1.34 -9.42 -10.92
N TRP A 42 2.55 -9.39 -10.38
CA TRP A 42 3.82 -9.53 -11.08
C TRP A 42 4.40 -10.90 -10.77
N VAL A 43 5.03 -11.50 -11.76
CA VAL A 43 5.76 -12.76 -11.60
C VAL A 43 7.24 -12.47 -11.51
N ASP A 44 7.88 -12.87 -10.41
CA ASP A 44 9.31 -12.67 -10.22
C ASP A 44 10.15 -13.68 -11.04
N GLN A 45 11.48 -13.52 -11.01
CA GLN A 45 12.38 -14.39 -11.77
C GLN A 45 12.34 -15.87 -11.33
N ALA A 46 11.90 -16.14 -10.12
CA ALA A 46 11.73 -17.50 -9.59
C ALA A 46 10.36 -18.10 -9.94
N GLY A 47 9.51 -17.38 -10.68
CA GLY A 47 8.16 -17.80 -11.04
C GLY A 47 7.11 -17.59 -9.95
N GLY A 48 7.45 -16.85 -8.91
CA GLY A 48 6.54 -16.52 -7.80
C GLY A 48 5.70 -15.28 -8.08
N GLU A 49 4.48 -15.24 -7.56
CA GLU A 49 3.56 -14.10 -7.72
C GLU A 49 3.63 -13.13 -6.54
N MET A 50 3.71 -11.83 -6.84
CA MET A 50 3.59 -10.73 -5.89
C MET A 50 2.70 -9.63 -6.45
N ALA A 51 2.17 -8.74 -5.62
CA ALA A 51 1.36 -7.64 -6.13
C ALA A 51 2.20 -6.67 -6.98
N TYR A 52 1.64 -6.23 -8.10
CA TYR A 52 2.33 -5.35 -9.05
C TYR A 52 2.78 -4.04 -8.43
N SER A 53 2.01 -3.48 -7.48
CA SER A 53 2.39 -2.27 -6.75
C SER A 53 3.72 -2.40 -5.99
N GLN A 54 4.03 -3.59 -5.45
CA GLN A 54 5.31 -3.84 -4.79
C GLN A 54 6.46 -4.04 -5.78
N ALA A 55 6.19 -4.56 -6.97
CA ALA A 55 7.19 -4.59 -8.06
C ALA A 55 7.57 -3.17 -8.48
N LEU A 56 6.61 -2.26 -8.63
CA LEU A 56 6.87 -0.84 -8.91
C LEU A 56 7.71 -0.17 -7.80
N GLN A 57 7.47 -0.51 -6.55
CA GLN A 57 8.25 0.00 -5.43
C GLN A 57 9.68 -0.54 -5.43
N ALA A 58 9.87 -1.81 -5.82
CA ALA A 58 11.19 -2.41 -6.00
C ALA A 58 11.99 -1.66 -7.08
N TRP A 59 11.40 -1.40 -8.24
CA TRP A 59 12.06 -0.62 -9.29
C TRP A 59 12.35 0.81 -8.87
N ALA A 60 11.44 1.45 -8.12
CA ALA A 60 11.70 2.77 -7.54
C ALA A 60 12.88 2.75 -6.56
N ALA A 61 13.06 1.65 -5.85
CA ALA A 61 14.20 1.38 -4.97
C ALA A 61 15.49 1.02 -5.74
N GLY A 62 15.40 0.72 -7.04
CA GLY A 62 16.50 0.21 -7.85
C GLY A 62 16.87 -1.24 -7.52
N LEU A 63 15.87 -2.04 -7.15
CA LEU A 63 15.99 -3.46 -6.83
C LEU A 63 15.15 -4.29 -7.79
N GLU A 64 15.53 -5.54 -7.98
CA GLU A 64 14.69 -6.54 -8.63
C GLU A 64 13.52 -6.91 -7.70
N PRO A 65 12.28 -7.01 -8.23
CA PRO A 65 11.13 -7.47 -7.47
C PRO A 65 11.33 -8.90 -6.94
N GLN A 66 11.00 -9.11 -5.67
CA GLN A 66 11.09 -10.41 -5.00
C GLN A 66 9.81 -10.65 -4.20
N CYS A 67 9.28 -11.86 -4.22
CA CYS A 67 8.08 -12.23 -3.46
C CYS A 67 8.21 -11.99 -1.95
N ALA A 68 9.42 -11.98 -1.42
CA ALA A 68 9.71 -11.58 -0.05
C ALA A 68 9.27 -10.13 0.29
N MET A 69 9.15 -9.24 -0.71
CA MET A 69 8.64 -7.88 -0.53
C MET A 69 7.12 -7.82 -0.34
N ASN A 70 6.40 -8.86 -0.76
CA ASN A 70 4.96 -9.03 -0.54
C ASN A 70 4.63 -10.50 -0.18
N PRO A 71 4.99 -10.93 1.04
CA PRO A 71 4.95 -12.33 1.43
C PRO A 71 3.55 -12.94 1.49
N VAL A 72 2.49 -12.13 1.58
CA VAL A 72 1.10 -12.61 1.50
C VAL A 72 0.36 -11.80 0.44
N LEU A 73 -0.11 -12.51 -0.60
CA LEU A 73 -1.00 -11.94 -1.61
C LEU A 73 -2.32 -12.70 -1.60
N LEU A 74 -3.43 -11.96 -1.54
CA LEU A 74 -4.77 -12.48 -1.72
C LEU A 74 -5.26 -12.07 -3.11
N LYS A 75 -5.62 -13.05 -3.95
CA LYS A 75 -6.21 -12.82 -5.27
C LYS A 75 -7.70 -13.14 -5.21
N PRO A 76 -8.59 -12.13 -5.21
CA PRO A 76 -10.03 -12.35 -5.23
C PRO A 76 -10.46 -13.18 -6.45
N GLN A 77 -11.26 -14.23 -6.22
CA GLN A 77 -11.76 -15.13 -7.26
C GLN A 77 -13.27 -15.04 -7.48
N GLY A 78 -13.96 -14.15 -6.75
CA GLY A 78 -15.42 -14.02 -6.72
C GLY A 78 -16.02 -14.75 -5.52
N ASP A 79 -17.33 -14.56 -5.28
CA ASP A 79 -18.12 -15.21 -4.22
C ASP A 79 -17.47 -15.15 -2.82
N SER A 80 -16.84 -14.01 -2.49
CA SER A 80 -16.10 -13.80 -1.23
C SER A 80 -14.96 -14.81 -1.01
N THR A 81 -14.42 -15.39 -2.07
CA THR A 81 -13.30 -16.32 -2.04
C THR A 81 -12.05 -15.66 -2.61
N SER A 82 -10.91 -15.94 -2.03
CA SER A 82 -9.60 -15.50 -2.53
C SER A 82 -8.63 -16.69 -2.56
N GLU A 83 -7.80 -16.73 -3.58
CA GLU A 83 -6.60 -17.54 -3.58
C GLU A 83 -5.59 -16.90 -2.62
N VAL A 84 -4.94 -17.74 -1.81
CA VAL A 84 -3.92 -17.32 -0.84
C VAL A 84 -2.56 -17.71 -1.37
N ILE A 85 -1.71 -16.72 -1.54
CA ILE A 85 -0.34 -16.89 -2.01
C ILE A 85 0.62 -16.49 -0.89
N HIS A 86 1.52 -17.37 -0.53
CA HIS A 86 2.59 -17.11 0.43
C HIS A 86 3.95 -17.19 -0.27
N LEU A 87 4.75 -16.11 -0.12
CA LEU A 87 6.09 -16.02 -0.71
C LEU A 87 6.12 -16.45 -2.18
N GLY A 88 5.11 -16.00 -2.94
CA GLY A 88 4.98 -16.25 -4.36
C GLY A 88 4.30 -17.54 -4.76
N GLN A 89 4.02 -18.45 -3.84
CA GLN A 89 3.43 -19.76 -4.12
C GLN A 89 2.00 -19.84 -3.62
N SER A 90 1.09 -20.38 -4.45
CA SER A 90 -0.28 -20.66 -4.06
C SER A 90 -0.31 -21.73 -2.97
N VAL A 91 -0.95 -21.42 -1.86
CA VAL A 91 -1.08 -22.34 -0.70
C VAL A 91 -2.53 -22.79 -0.50
N GLY A 92 -3.45 -22.34 -1.32
CA GLY A 92 -4.85 -22.73 -1.32
C GLY A 92 -5.80 -21.57 -1.50
N SER A 93 -7.09 -21.82 -1.36
CA SER A 93 -8.15 -20.81 -1.44
C SER A 93 -8.89 -20.70 -0.10
N CYS A 94 -9.41 -19.53 0.18
CA CYS A 94 -10.11 -19.27 1.43
C CYS A 94 -11.30 -18.33 1.23
N ARG A 95 -12.43 -18.59 1.90
CA ARG A 95 -13.51 -17.63 2.02
C ARG A 95 -13.16 -16.54 3.01
N ALA A 96 -13.56 -15.31 2.73
CA ALA A 96 -13.23 -14.14 3.55
C ALA A 96 -13.57 -14.31 5.03
N GLU A 97 -14.71 -14.96 5.36
CA GLU A 97 -15.17 -15.24 6.73
C GLU A 97 -14.21 -16.15 7.52
N HIS A 98 -13.49 -17.04 6.83
CA HIS A 98 -12.58 -18.02 7.46
C HIS A 98 -11.11 -17.59 7.42
N TYR A 99 -10.77 -16.58 6.59
CA TYR A 99 -9.39 -16.19 6.34
C TYR A 99 -8.60 -15.96 7.63
N TYR A 100 -9.09 -15.12 8.53
CA TYR A 100 -8.36 -14.78 9.75
C TYR A 100 -8.30 -15.92 10.78
N ARG A 101 -9.23 -16.86 10.74
CA ARG A 101 -9.18 -18.05 11.59
C ARG A 101 -8.09 -19.00 11.14
N ASP A 102 -7.99 -19.24 9.84
CA ASP A 102 -7.20 -20.33 9.29
C ASP A 102 -5.81 -19.84 8.82
N TRP A 103 -5.73 -18.60 8.32
CA TRP A 103 -4.54 -18.06 7.67
C TRP A 103 -3.78 -16.99 8.46
N PHE A 104 -4.28 -16.56 9.62
CA PHE A 104 -3.59 -15.54 10.43
C PHE A 104 -2.18 -15.98 10.86
N ARG A 105 -2.06 -17.17 11.46
CA ARG A 105 -0.75 -17.69 11.93
C ARG A 105 0.19 -18.02 10.76
N PRO A 106 -0.23 -18.76 9.71
CA PRO A 106 0.58 -18.99 8.53
C PRO A 106 1.00 -17.68 7.83
N GLY A 107 0.09 -16.72 7.67
CA GLY A 107 0.40 -15.42 7.06
C GLY A 107 1.41 -14.63 7.89
N TRP A 108 1.28 -14.61 9.22
CA TRP A 108 2.29 -13.97 10.06
C TRP A 108 3.66 -14.66 10.00
N ALA A 109 3.69 -15.99 9.85
CA ALA A 109 4.92 -16.72 9.63
C ALA A 109 5.58 -16.35 8.29
N ALA A 110 4.79 -16.28 7.19
CA ALA A 110 5.26 -15.85 5.88
C ALA A 110 5.80 -14.41 5.92
N ILE A 111 5.12 -13.48 6.60
CA ILE A 111 5.58 -12.10 6.79
C ILE A 111 6.95 -12.05 7.46
N ARG A 112 7.12 -12.80 8.56
CA ARG A 112 8.42 -12.84 9.25
C ARG A 112 9.52 -13.51 8.42
N GLN A 113 9.15 -14.48 7.59
CA GLN A 113 10.09 -15.13 6.69
C GLN A 113 10.55 -14.15 5.60
N GLY A 114 9.63 -13.48 4.89
CA GLY A 114 9.97 -12.47 3.89
C GLY A 114 10.86 -11.34 4.44
N LEU A 115 10.59 -10.88 5.67
CA LEU A 115 11.47 -9.89 6.32
C LEU A 115 12.89 -10.42 6.51
N ARG A 116 13.05 -11.67 6.95
CA ARG A 116 14.39 -12.28 7.14
C ARG A 116 15.12 -12.44 5.80
N GLU A 117 14.41 -12.90 4.78
CA GLU A 117 14.98 -13.08 3.43
C GLU A 117 15.47 -11.75 2.86
N LEU A 118 14.66 -10.68 2.90
CA LEU A 118 15.05 -9.36 2.44
C LEU A 118 16.24 -8.78 3.21
N GLN A 119 16.27 -8.94 4.53
CA GLN A 119 17.37 -8.45 5.35
C GLN A 119 18.65 -9.26 5.16
N ALA A 120 18.54 -10.56 4.85
CA ALA A 120 19.69 -11.42 4.54
C ALA A 120 20.26 -11.09 3.15
N ASP A 121 19.40 -10.82 2.16
CA ASP A 121 19.79 -10.45 0.79
C ASP A 121 20.44 -9.06 0.74
N GLN A 122 19.93 -8.11 1.53
CA GLN A 122 20.39 -6.73 1.57
C GLN A 122 20.74 -6.30 3.01
N PRO A 123 21.87 -6.76 3.57
CA PRO A 123 22.28 -6.40 4.92
C PRO A 123 22.45 -4.88 5.08
N GLY A 124 21.81 -4.32 6.11
CA GLY A 124 21.83 -2.87 6.36
C GLY A 124 20.81 -2.07 5.53
N GLY A 125 20.05 -2.71 4.66
CA GLY A 125 18.98 -2.07 3.92
C GLY A 125 17.89 -1.50 4.84
N ARG A 126 17.30 -0.39 4.43
CA ARG A 126 16.27 0.32 5.17
C ARG A 126 14.88 -0.13 4.75
N LEU A 127 14.14 -0.78 5.62
CA LEU A 127 12.76 -1.18 5.37
C LEU A 127 11.85 0.05 5.15
N VAL A 128 11.12 0.04 4.04
CA VAL A 128 10.06 1.01 3.70
C VAL A 128 8.75 0.25 3.61
N LEU A 129 7.97 0.30 4.68
CA LEU A 129 6.77 -0.50 4.85
C LEU A 129 5.54 0.21 4.31
N GLU A 130 4.64 -0.53 3.66
CA GLU A 130 3.31 -0.07 3.27
C GLU A 130 2.23 -0.81 4.07
N GLY A 131 1.26 -0.06 4.61
CA GLY A 131 0.06 -0.60 5.22
C GLY A 131 -1.04 -0.93 4.19
N ALA A 132 -2.10 -1.58 4.64
CA ALA A 132 -3.28 -1.91 3.83
C ALA A 132 -4.55 -1.26 4.41
N GLY A 133 -5.39 -0.68 3.54
CA GLY A 133 -6.61 0.00 3.97
C GLY A 133 -6.36 1.11 4.99
N SER A 134 -7.16 1.12 6.05
CA SER A 134 -7.00 1.97 7.23
C SER A 134 -6.43 1.16 8.41
N PRO A 135 -5.55 1.74 9.26
CA PRO A 135 -5.04 1.04 10.46
C PRO A 135 -6.07 0.92 11.59
N VAL A 136 -7.23 1.54 11.45
CA VAL A 136 -8.25 1.64 12.49
C VAL A 136 -9.59 0.99 12.11
N GLU A 137 -9.54 -0.05 11.29
CA GLU A 137 -10.68 -0.92 11.05
C GLU A 137 -10.99 -1.68 12.36
N VAL A 138 -11.85 -1.10 13.22
CA VAL A 138 -12.10 -1.55 14.61
C VAL A 138 -12.47 -3.03 14.68
N ASN A 139 -13.26 -3.51 13.73
CA ASN A 139 -13.66 -4.92 13.62
C ASN A 139 -12.53 -5.87 13.18
N LEU A 140 -11.42 -5.34 12.66
CA LEU A 140 -10.28 -6.11 12.15
C LEU A 140 -8.99 -5.91 12.96
N GLN A 141 -8.94 -4.99 13.93
CA GLN A 141 -7.72 -4.63 14.67
C GLN A 141 -7.01 -5.83 15.30
N SER A 142 -7.76 -6.76 15.91
CA SER A 142 -7.17 -7.96 16.53
C SER A 142 -6.54 -8.91 15.52
N ARG A 143 -6.88 -8.77 14.26
CA ARG A 143 -6.51 -9.62 13.13
C ARG A 143 -5.61 -8.90 12.12
N ASP A 144 -5.14 -7.70 12.48
CA ASP A 144 -4.25 -6.91 11.63
C ASP A 144 -2.89 -7.61 11.44
N LEU A 145 -2.52 -7.84 10.18
CA LEU A 145 -1.25 -8.43 9.79
C LEU A 145 -0.27 -7.39 9.22
N THR A 146 -0.78 -6.25 8.75
CA THR A 146 -0.03 -5.38 7.84
C THR A 146 0.16 -3.96 8.32
N ASN A 147 -0.65 -3.50 9.27
CA ASN A 147 -0.60 -2.12 9.75
C ASN A 147 0.15 -2.05 11.09
N LEU A 148 -0.58 -1.81 12.16
CA LEU A 148 0.02 -1.46 13.45
C LEU A 148 0.69 -2.64 14.17
N ARG A 149 0.25 -3.88 13.93
CA ARG A 149 0.97 -5.05 14.42
C ARG A 149 2.38 -5.14 13.84
N LEU A 150 2.50 -4.95 12.52
CA LEU A 150 3.79 -4.95 11.85
C LEU A 150 4.63 -3.74 12.26
N ALA A 151 4.00 -2.56 12.36
CA ALA A 151 4.67 -1.35 12.84
C ALA A 151 5.24 -1.50 14.25
N GLN A 152 4.49 -2.08 15.17
CA GLN A 152 4.95 -2.36 16.54
C GLN A 152 6.07 -3.39 16.55
N PHE A 153 5.92 -4.49 15.82
CA PHE A 153 6.94 -5.55 15.74
C PHE A 153 8.29 -5.01 15.27
N LEU A 154 8.29 -4.08 14.32
CA LEU A 154 9.50 -3.48 13.76
C LEU A 154 9.87 -2.13 14.40
N ARG A 155 9.10 -1.65 15.38
CA ARG A 155 9.24 -0.30 15.98
C ARG A 155 9.32 0.79 14.91
N ALA A 156 8.49 0.68 13.88
CA ALA A 156 8.55 1.54 12.72
C ALA A 156 8.00 2.95 13.01
N ASN A 157 8.69 3.98 12.54
CA ASN A 157 8.11 5.31 12.43
C ASN A 157 7.05 5.31 11.32
N CYS A 158 5.84 5.79 11.61
CA CYS A 158 4.72 5.78 10.69
C CYS A 158 4.40 7.17 10.17
N LEU A 159 4.14 7.27 8.87
CA LEU A 159 3.56 8.42 8.20
C LEU A 159 2.10 8.10 7.88
N LEU A 160 1.18 8.96 8.27
CA LEU A 160 -0.25 8.80 7.97
C LEU A 160 -0.62 9.67 6.78
N VAL A 161 -1.02 9.04 5.68
CA VAL A 161 -1.44 9.69 4.43
C VAL A 161 -2.96 9.82 4.41
N ALA A 162 -3.46 10.99 4.08
CA ALA A 162 -4.89 11.24 3.87
C ALA A 162 -5.14 11.93 2.53
N ASP A 163 -6.22 11.53 1.86
CA ASP A 163 -6.68 12.09 0.60
C ASP A 163 -7.60 13.29 0.87
N ILE A 164 -7.24 14.47 0.33
CA ILE A 164 -8.05 15.69 0.47
C ILE A 164 -9.08 15.86 -0.66
N GLU A 165 -8.92 15.18 -1.78
CA GLU A 165 -9.74 15.37 -2.99
C GLU A 165 -11.23 15.15 -2.74
N ARG A 166 -11.56 14.17 -1.93
CA ARG A 166 -12.96 13.82 -1.62
C ARG A 166 -13.56 14.65 -0.48
N GLY A 167 -12.81 15.55 0.11
CA GLY A 167 -13.21 16.29 1.30
C GLY A 167 -13.11 15.47 2.59
N GLY A 168 -13.33 16.13 3.74
CA GLY A 168 -13.33 15.47 5.05
C GLY A 168 -11.95 15.07 5.60
N VAL A 169 -10.86 15.53 5.02
CA VAL A 169 -9.49 15.13 5.39
C VAL A 169 -9.19 15.36 6.88
N PHE A 170 -9.68 16.45 7.47
CA PHE A 170 -9.52 16.75 8.89
C PHE A 170 -10.19 15.69 9.76
N ALA A 171 -11.44 15.37 9.47
CA ALA A 171 -12.19 14.35 10.20
C ALA A 171 -11.54 12.97 10.07
N GLN A 172 -11.07 12.61 8.86
CA GLN A 172 -10.38 11.34 8.63
C GLN A 172 -9.09 11.24 9.45
N LEU A 173 -8.26 12.28 9.46
CA LEU A 173 -7.01 12.30 10.23
C LEU A 173 -7.27 12.26 11.73
N VAL A 174 -8.11 13.14 12.23
CA VAL A 174 -8.42 13.23 13.67
C VAL A 174 -9.09 11.94 14.14
N GLY A 175 -10.10 11.46 13.41
CA GLY A 175 -10.80 10.21 13.73
C GLY A 175 -9.86 9.01 13.72
N THR A 176 -8.99 8.89 12.71
CA THR A 176 -7.98 7.82 12.66
C THR A 176 -7.09 7.87 13.90
N LEU A 177 -6.55 9.04 14.26
CA LEU A 177 -5.67 9.21 15.41
C LEU A 177 -6.36 8.93 16.75
N GLN A 178 -7.64 9.23 16.87
CA GLN A 178 -8.44 8.96 18.08
C GLN A 178 -8.78 7.47 18.26
N LEU A 179 -8.96 6.74 17.17
CA LEU A 179 -9.24 5.30 17.20
C LEU A 179 -7.99 4.44 17.43
N LEU A 180 -6.78 5.02 17.33
CA LEU A 180 -5.54 4.33 17.69
C LEU A 180 -5.49 4.04 19.18
N ARG A 181 -5.01 2.86 19.52
CA ARG A 181 -4.69 2.53 20.92
C ARG A 181 -3.57 3.44 21.45
N PRO A 182 -3.53 3.72 22.75
CA PRO A 182 -2.50 4.58 23.35
C PRO A 182 -1.06 4.17 23.00
N VAL A 183 -0.81 2.86 22.87
CA VAL A 183 0.52 2.31 22.52
C VAL A 183 0.88 2.46 21.03
N GLU A 184 -0.10 2.73 20.17
CA GLU A 184 0.06 2.85 18.73
C GLU A 184 0.25 4.29 18.28
N ARG A 185 -0.44 5.21 18.93
CA ARG A 185 -0.40 6.64 18.59
C ARG A 185 1.03 7.21 18.52
N PRO A 186 1.95 6.89 19.43
CA PRO A 186 3.34 7.36 19.35
C PRO A 186 4.12 6.89 18.14
N LEU A 187 3.66 5.87 17.42
CA LEU A 187 4.29 5.42 16.17
C LEU A 187 4.07 6.40 15.03
N ILE A 188 2.97 7.19 15.06
CA ILE A 188 2.67 8.18 14.02
C ILE A 188 3.56 9.40 14.22
N ARG A 189 4.49 9.62 13.29
CA ARG A 189 5.50 10.67 13.35
C ARG A 189 5.26 11.82 12.40
N GLY A 190 4.32 11.69 11.48
CA GLY A 190 4.01 12.73 10.52
C GLY A 190 2.73 12.46 9.74
N LEU A 191 2.13 13.53 9.27
CA LEU A 191 0.95 13.52 8.41
C LEU A 191 1.36 13.92 7.00
N LEU A 192 0.76 13.30 6.01
CA LEU A 192 0.89 13.66 4.59
C LEU A 192 -0.50 13.89 4.02
N ILE A 193 -0.70 15.05 3.42
CA ILE A 193 -1.92 15.39 2.69
C ILE A 193 -1.67 15.10 1.21
N ASN A 194 -2.50 14.26 0.61
CA ASN A 194 -2.32 13.85 -0.77
C ASN A 194 -3.44 14.39 -1.66
N ARG A 195 -3.17 14.45 -2.96
CA ARG A 195 -4.11 14.89 -4.01
C ARG A 195 -4.60 16.32 -3.84
N PHE A 196 -3.76 17.21 -3.35
CA PHE A 196 -4.12 18.62 -3.21
C PHE A 196 -4.21 19.32 -4.57
N ARG A 197 -5.33 19.99 -4.83
CA ARG A 197 -5.52 20.83 -6.02
C ARG A 197 -5.44 22.32 -5.64
N GLY A 198 -4.81 23.09 -6.49
CA GLY A 198 -4.67 24.53 -6.30
C GLY A 198 -3.34 24.95 -5.68
N ARG A 199 -3.29 26.18 -5.20
CA ARG A 199 -2.08 26.75 -4.59
C ARG A 199 -1.91 26.23 -3.15
N ARG A 200 -0.73 25.70 -2.84
CA ARG A 200 -0.40 25.07 -1.55
C ARG A 200 -0.68 25.99 -0.35
N GLU A 201 -0.45 27.29 -0.54
CA GLU A 201 -0.61 28.32 0.51
C GLU A 201 -2.04 28.36 1.06
N LEU A 202 -3.03 27.97 0.25
CA LEU A 202 -4.44 27.87 0.69
C LEU A 202 -4.66 26.84 1.80
N PHE A 203 -3.73 25.91 1.98
CA PHE A 203 -3.81 24.89 3.03
C PHE A 203 -3.00 25.25 4.29
N ASP A 204 -2.30 26.36 4.32
CA ASP A 204 -1.41 26.70 5.46
C ASP A 204 -2.14 26.87 6.79
N GLU A 205 -3.35 27.39 6.77
CA GLU A 205 -4.18 27.50 7.98
C GLU A 205 -4.64 26.12 8.45
N GLY A 206 -5.11 25.27 7.52
CA GLY A 206 -5.48 23.90 7.82
C GLY A 206 -4.32 23.06 8.34
N ARG A 207 -3.11 23.26 7.79
CA ARG A 207 -1.89 22.63 8.28
C ARG A 207 -1.61 23.00 9.73
N ARG A 208 -1.61 24.30 10.05
CA ARG A 208 -1.38 24.79 11.41
C ARG A 208 -2.43 24.26 12.39
N TRP A 209 -3.68 24.21 11.96
CA TRP A 209 -4.75 23.65 12.78
C TRP A 209 -4.52 22.16 13.08
N LEU A 210 -4.17 21.33 12.05
CA LEU A 210 -3.86 19.91 12.24
C LEU A 210 -2.69 19.71 13.21
N GLU A 211 -1.59 20.43 13.01
CA GLU A 211 -0.40 20.34 13.86
C GLU A 211 -0.71 20.71 15.32
N SER A 212 -1.44 21.81 15.52
CA SER A 212 -1.87 22.26 16.86
C SER A 212 -2.83 21.26 17.53
N HIS A 213 -3.81 20.72 16.77
CA HIS A 213 -4.83 19.84 17.31
C HIS A 213 -4.31 18.42 17.59
N THR A 214 -3.43 17.91 16.75
CA THR A 214 -2.95 16.52 16.84
C THR A 214 -1.63 16.37 17.57
N GLY A 215 -0.82 17.42 17.62
CA GLY A 215 0.56 17.39 18.09
C GLY A 215 1.51 16.70 17.11
N ILE A 216 1.09 16.43 15.86
CA ILE A 216 1.86 15.71 14.87
C ILE A 216 2.11 16.63 13.66
N PRO A 217 3.37 16.74 13.18
CA PRO A 217 3.69 17.65 12.09
C PRO A 217 3.09 17.17 10.76
N VAL A 218 2.62 18.09 9.93
CA VAL A 218 2.27 17.87 8.53
C VAL A 218 3.55 18.01 7.69
N LEU A 219 4.15 16.88 7.32
CA LEU A 219 5.44 16.81 6.65
C LEU A 219 5.36 17.17 5.17
N GLY A 220 4.19 17.07 4.56
CA GLY A 220 4.01 17.41 3.16
C GLY A 220 2.56 17.52 2.73
N VAL A 221 2.35 18.38 1.73
CA VAL A 221 1.11 18.51 0.98
C VAL A 221 1.46 18.19 -0.46
N MET A 222 1.01 17.03 -0.94
CA MET A 222 1.34 16.51 -2.25
C MET A 222 0.31 17.01 -3.26
N PRO A 223 0.74 17.56 -4.40
CA PRO A 223 -0.17 17.99 -5.43
C PRO A 223 -0.91 16.79 -6.04
N TRP A 224 -1.98 17.08 -6.75
CA TRP A 224 -2.58 16.10 -7.64
C TRP A 224 -1.56 15.69 -8.71
N LEU A 225 -1.39 14.39 -8.88
CA LEU A 225 -0.52 13.80 -9.89
C LEU A 225 -1.39 12.86 -10.74
N ASP A 226 -1.39 13.08 -12.04
CA ASP A 226 -2.16 12.27 -12.98
C ASP A 226 -1.44 10.93 -13.22
N GLU A 227 -2.19 9.85 -13.18
CA GLU A 227 -1.89 8.50 -13.70
C GLU A 227 -0.46 7.95 -13.48
N LEU A 228 0.13 8.17 -12.31
CA LEU A 228 1.48 7.67 -12.02
C LEU A 228 1.53 6.20 -11.59
N PHE A 229 0.40 5.60 -11.26
CA PHE A 229 0.35 4.24 -10.75
C PHE A 229 -0.77 3.47 -11.40
N PRO A 230 -0.53 2.24 -11.87
CA PRO A 230 -1.60 1.39 -12.39
C PRO A 230 -2.61 1.07 -11.28
N PRO A 231 -3.87 0.81 -11.64
CA PRO A 231 -4.89 0.43 -10.67
C PRO A 231 -4.53 -0.87 -9.95
N GLU A 232 -4.86 -0.96 -8.66
CA GLU A 232 -4.65 -2.16 -7.85
C GLU A 232 -5.65 -3.27 -8.18
N ASP A 233 -6.85 -2.90 -8.63
CA ASP A 233 -7.88 -3.88 -9.00
C ASP A 233 -8.56 -3.55 -10.34
N SER A 234 -9.26 -4.54 -10.89
CA SER A 234 -9.90 -4.44 -12.21
C SER A 234 -11.08 -3.47 -12.26
N LEU A 235 -11.62 -3.03 -11.12
CA LEU A 235 -12.71 -2.05 -11.08
C LEU A 235 -12.22 -0.68 -11.48
N ASP A 236 -11.00 -0.32 -11.14
CA ASP A 236 -10.38 0.95 -11.54
C ASP A 236 -10.20 1.07 -13.06
N LEU A 237 -10.06 -0.06 -13.78
CA LEU A 237 -10.03 -0.06 -15.25
C LEU A 237 -11.34 0.39 -15.87
N LEU A 238 -12.47 0.23 -15.17
CA LEU A 238 -13.79 0.64 -15.66
C LEU A 238 -13.94 2.15 -15.75
N GLU A 239 -13.23 2.87 -14.90
CA GLU A 239 -13.27 4.32 -14.84
C GLU A 239 -12.35 4.98 -15.88
N ARG A 240 -11.41 4.20 -16.45
CA ARG A 240 -10.49 4.69 -17.49
C ARG A 240 -11.16 4.68 -18.86
N ARG A 241 -11.74 5.80 -19.25
CA ARG A 241 -12.23 6.06 -20.61
C ARG A 241 -11.22 6.90 -21.37
N GLY A 242 -10.23 6.26 -22.00
CA GLY A 242 -9.23 6.95 -22.81
C GLY A 242 -9.18 6.46 -24.24
N ARG A 243 -9.96 7.02 -25.15
CA ARG A 243 -9.64 6.95 -26.58
C ARG A 243 -8.63 8.06 -26.91
N LYS A 244 -7.43 7.67 -27.27
CA LYS A 244 -6.43 8.59 -27.80
C LYS A 244 -6.87 8.95 -29.24
N ARG A 245 -7.42 10.14 -29.45
CA ARG A 245 -7.81 10.59 -30.78
C ARG A 245 -6.56 10.68 -31.67
N GLY A 246 -6.61 10.07 -32.87
CA GLY A 246 -5.54 10.12 -33.85
C GLY A 246 -4.44 9.06 -33.63
N ALA A 247 -4.71 7.97 -32.92
CA ALA A 247 -3.81 6.83 -32.85
C ALA A 247 -3.76 6.09 -34.19
N GLU A 248 -2.56 5.73 -34.65
CA GLU A 248 -2.34 4.95 -35.88
C GLU A 248 -2.74 3.48 -35.74
N LEU A 249 -2.80 3.00 -34.48
CA LEU A 249 -3.20 1.63 -34.15
C LEU A 249 -4.33 1.66 -33.11
N GLU A 250 -5.37 0.88 -33.35
CA GLU A 250 -6.50 0.70 -32.43
C GLU A 250 -6.45 -0.74 -31.88
N ILE A 251 -6.34 -0.89 -30.56
CA ILE A 251 -6.33 -2.17 -29.89
C ILE A 251 -7.66 -2.35 -29.17
N ALA A 252 -8.43 -3.37 -29.56
CA ALA A 252 -9.67 -3.73 -28.88
C ALA A 252 -9.37 -4.75 -27.76
N VAL A 253 -9.68 -4.38 -26.54
CA VAL A 253 -9.56 -5.28 -25.38
C VAL A 253 -10.92 -5.92 -25.11
N LEU A 254 -11.00 -7.26 -25.30
CA LEU A 254 -12.18 -8.05 -24.91
C LEU A 254 -12.14 -8.31 -23.41
N ARG A 255 -13.04 -7.65 -22.70
CA ARG A 255 -13.17 -7.83 -21.26
C ARG A 255 -14.06 -9.02 -20.94
N LEU A 256 -13.49 -10.04 -20.34
CA LEU A 256 -14.21 -11.15 -19.73
C LEU A 256 -14.77 -10.76 -18.34
N PRO A 257 -15.76 -11.49 -17.80
CA PRO A 257 -16.30 -11.22 -16.46
C PRO A 257 -15.27 -11.24 -15.33
N SER A 258 -14.19 -12.02 -15.48
CA SER A 258 -13.06 -12.08 -14.57
C SER A 258 -11.80 -11.71 -15.31
N LEU A 259 -11.12 -10.66 -14.87
CA LEU A 259 -9.86 -10.20 -15.44
C LEU A 259 -8.83 -10.03 -14.32
N SER A 260 -7.66 -10.62 -14.49
CA SER A 260 -6.51 -10.46 -13.61
C SER A 260 -5.25 -10.17 -14.42
N ASN A 261 -4.22 -9.60 -13.77
CA ASN A 261 -2.94 -9.22 -14.39
C ASN A 261 -3.13 -8.29 -15.60
N PHE A 262 -3.86 -7.20 -15.39
CA PHE A 262 -4.27 -6.25 -16.42
C PHE A 262 -3.33 -5.04 -16.57
N SER A 263 -2.12 -5.13 -16.03
CA SER A 263 -1.09 -4.06 -16.12
C SER A 263 -0.62 -3.81 -17.55
N ASP A 264 -0.89 -4.72 -18.48
CA ASP A 264 -0.51 -4.60 -19.88
C ASP A 264 -1.55 -3.83 -20.72
N LEU A 265 -2.67 -3.43 -20.11
CA LEU A 265 -3.78 -2.72 -20.71
C LEU A 265 -3.81 -1.27 -20.20
#